data_d182614d41d7d792e4f420e7b7a81f3f
#
_entry.id   d182614d41d7d792e4f420e7b7a81f3f
#
_cell.length_a   1.000
_cell.length_b   1.000
_cell.length_c   1.000
_cell.angle_alpha   90.00
_cell.angle_beta   90.00
_cell.angle_gamma   90.00
#
_symmetry.space_group_name_H-M   'P 1'
#
loop_
_entity.id
_entity.type
_entity.pdbx_description
1 polymer ?
#
loop_
_entity_poly.entity_id
_entity_poly.type
_entity_poly.pdbx_seq_one_letter_code
_entity_poly.pdbx_strand_id
1 'polypeptide(L)'
;NEVIMSMNPDLILVSPFKRGGYETLKDVGIPLIPHLGYKEMTPLGQAEWVKFVGLLVGQEQKANEIFDAIAARYNELKELTAEGKVKKRPVVLSGEMRGGNWYAVGGESFLAQLFKDAGADYFLKNDKRSGGVTLDFETVYNQGDEADYWRIVNSYPGTFSYEALKEQDPRYADFRAFREKGIIYCNMKDTPFYESMPTEPEVVLADLLHIFHPDLLPDHTPVYYARLK
;
A
#
# COMPACT_ATOMS: atom_id res chain seq x y z
N ASN A 1 12.62 -12.43 23.35
CA ASN A 1 11.84 -13.69 23.56
C ASN A 1 11.34 -13.82 25.00
N GLU A 2 12.09 -13.41 26.02
CA GLU A 2 11.70 -13.54 27.42
C GLU A 2 10.35 -12.89 27.75
N VAL A 3 10.11 -11.66 27.24
CA VAL A 3 8.84 -10.97 27.42
C VAL A 3 7.68 -11.75 26.79
N ILE A 4 7.88 -12.29 25.57
CA ILE A 4 6.86 -13.11 24.90
C ILE A 4 6.56 -14.38 25.70
N MET A 5 7.59 -15.06 26.18
CA MET A 5 7.41 -16.25 27.00
C MET A 5 6.68 -15.95 28.32
N SER A 6 6.97 -14.80 28.95
CA SER A 6 6.28 -14.38 30.19
C SER A 6 4.79 -14.08 29.98
N MET A 7 4.38 -13.76 28.76
CA MET A 7 2.96 -13.56 28.39
C MET A 7 2.20 -14.89 28.26
N ASN A 8 2.93 -16.01 28.18
CA ASN A 8 2.36 -17.35 27.99
C ASN A 8 1.29 -17.40 26.89
N PRO A 9 1.58 -17.01 25.64
CA PRO A 9 0.59 -16.96 24.58
C PRO A 9 0.21 -18.37 24.10
N ASP A 10 -1.04 -18.57 23.73
CA ASP A 10 -1.53 -19.83 23.13
C ASP A 10 -0.96 -20.05 21.71
N LEU A 11 -0.67 -18.97 21.00
CA LEU A 11 -0.03 -18.97 19.68
C LEU A 11 0.60 -17.60 19.38
N ILE A 12 1.46 -17.56 18.37
CA ILE A 12 2.04 -16.31 17.86
C ILE A 12 1.86 -16.23 16.35
N LEU A 13 1.28 -15.13 15.87
CA LEU A 13 1.33 -14.78 14.46
C LEU A 13 2.70 -14.19 14.13
N VAL A 14 3.43 -14.81 13.21
CA VAL A 14 4.79 -14.40 12.86
C VAL A 14 4.87 -13.79 11.48
N SER A 15 5.68 -12.75 11.34
CA SER A 15 6.02 -12.19 10.03
C SER A 15 7.13 -13.03 9.38
N PRO A 16 6.95 -13.52 8.15
CA PRO A 16 7.95 -14.28 7.43
C PRO A 16 9.15 -13.45 6.96
N PHE A 17 9.07 -12.11 7.05
CA PHE A 17 10.20 -11.23 6.76
C PHE A 17 11.29 -11.27 7.83
N LYS A 18 10.94 -11.61 9.06
CA LYS A 18 11.91 -11.75 10.13
C LYS A 18 12.59 -13.12 10.01
N ARG A 19 13.84 -13.13 9.59
CA ARG A 19 14.66 -14.33 9.56
C ARG A 19 15.25 -14.59 10.94
N GLY A 20 14.92 -15.75 11.52
CA GLY A 20 15.41 -16.18 12.84
C GLY A 20 14.74 -15.50 14.03
N GLY A 21 15.19 -15.85 15.23
CA GLY A 21 14.69 -15.30 16.49
C GLY A 21 13.41 -15.93 17.00
N TYR A 22 12.87 -16.93 16.31
CA TYR A 22 11.69 -17.69 16.73
C TYR A 22 12.03 -19.10 17.26
N GLU A 23 13.27 -19.56 17.12
CA GLU A 23 13.71 -20.91 17.47
C GLU A 23 13.42 -21.20 18.94
N THR A 24 13.81 -20.31 19.84
CA THR A 24 13.57 -20.45 21.30
C THR A 24 12.08 -20.56 21.64
N LEU A 25 11.21 -19.82 20.91
CA LEU A 25 9.77 -19.84 21.13
C LEU A 25 9.16 -21.17 20.65
N LYS A 26 9.67 -21.69 19.54
CA LYS A 26 9.29 -23.00 19.02
C LYS A 26 9.73 -24.14 19.95
N ASP A 27 10.93 -24.04 20.53
CA ASP A 27 11.48 -25.03 21.44
C ASP A 27 10.70 -25.15 22.75
N VAL A 28 10.05 -24.08 23.21
CA VAL A 28 9.12 -24.11 24.36
C VAL A 28 7.69 -24.51 24.00
N GLY A 29 7.44 -24.93 22.74
CA GLY A 29 6.17 -25.51 22.32
C GLY A 29 5.10 -24.51 21.97
N ILE A 30 5.41 -23.21 21.85
CA ILE A 30 4.44 -22.19 21.42
C ILE A 30 4.20 -22.31 19.91
N PRO A 31 2.95 -22.52 19.44
CA PRO A 31 2.64 -22.58 18.03
C PRO A 31 2.96 -21.25 17.31
N LEU A 32 3.72 -21.34 16.21
CA LEU A 32 4.05 -20.19 15.35
C LEU A 32 3.29 -20.31 14.05
N ILE A 33 2.43 -19.35 13.76
CA ILE A 33 1.60 -19.33 12.57
C ILE A 33 2.02 -18.18 11.65
N PRO A 34 2.51 -18.46 10.43
CA PRO A 34 2.87 -17.40 9.49
C PRO A 34 1.63 -16.62 9.03
N HIS A 35 1.65 -15.30 9.19
CA HIS A 35 0.65 -14.41 8.59
C HIS A 35 1.15 -13.99 7.20
N LEU A 36 0.44 -14.42 6.14
CA LEU A 36 0.85 -14.26 4.75
C LEU A 36 0.01 -13.24 3.96
N GLY A 37 -0.80 -12.42 4.63
CA GLY A 37 -1.66 -11.43 4.00
C GLY A 37 -0.92 -10.48 3.03
N TYR A 38 0.35 -10.19 3.30
CA TYR A 38 1.18 -9.36 2.41
C TYR A 38 1.44 -9.99 1.02
N LYS A 39 1.17 -11.29 0.84
CA LYS A 39 1.30 -11.99 -0.46
C LYS A 39 0.03 -11.90 -1.31
N GLU A 40 -1.05 -11.42 -0.74
CA GLU A 40 -2.30 -11.27 -1.48
C GLU A 40 -2.12 -10.27 -2.63
N MET A 41 -2.70 -10.59 -3.75
CA MET A 41 -2.59 -9.79 -4.98
C MET A 41 -3.71 -8.76 -5.10
N THR A 42 -4.70 -8.81 -4.21
CA THR A 42 -5.84 -7.89 -4.21
C THR A 42 -6.02 -7.24 -2.84
N PRO A 43 -6.52 -6.00 -2.79
CA PRO A 43 -6.79 -5.31 -1.53
C PRO A 43 -7.80 -6.05 -0.65
N LEU A 44 -8.87 -6.58 -1.24
CA LEU A 44 -9.86 -7.37 -0.50
C LEU A 44 -9.30 -8.73 -0.04
N GLY A 45 -8.41 -9.35 -0.82
CA GLY A 45 -7.70 -10.56 -0.37
C GLY A 45 -6.87 -10.30 0.89
N GLN A 46 -6.19 -9.15 0.97
CA GLN A 46 -5.50 -8.74 2.19
C GLN A 46 -6.46 -8.54 3.37
N ALA A 47 -7.56 -7.83 3.17
CA ALA A 47 -8.54 -7.54 4.22
C ALA A 47 -9.21 -8.83 4.73
N GLU A 48 -9.38 -9.83 3.88
CA GLU A 48 -10.02 -11.09 4.25
C GLU A 48 -9.26 -11.88 5.32
N TRP A 49 -7.98 -11.61 5.54
CA TRP A 49 -7.20 -12.20 6.63
C TRP A 49 -7.77 -11.87 8.02
N VAL A 50 -8.64 -10.88 8.17
CA VAL A 50 -9.39 -10.63 9.40
C VAL A 50 -10.22 -11.85 9.82
N LYS A 51 -10.75 -12.60 8.84
CA LYS A 51 -11.50 -13.84 9.10
C LYS A 51 -10.63 -14.94 9.71
N PHE A 52 -9.38 -15.05 9.22
CA PHE A 52 -8.41 -15.98 9.79
C PHE A 52 -8.09 -15.64 11.25
N VAL A 53 -7.89 -14.36 11.57
CA VAL A 53 -7.70 -13.91 12.96
C VAL A 53 -8.95 -14.18 13.78
N GLY A 54 -10.13 -13.88 13.25
CA GLY A 54 -11.42 -14.15 13.90
C GLY A 54 -11.59 -15.61 14.28
N LEU A 55 -11.22 -16.53 13.38
CA LEU A 55 -11.24 -17.98 13.66
C LEU A 55 -10.34 -18.34 14.85
N LEU A 56 -9.12 -17.79 14.91
CA LEU A 56 -8.16 -18.10 15.98
C LEU A 56 -8.62 -17.64 17.37
N VAL A 57 -9.46 -16.60 17.43
CA VAL A 57 -9.95 -16.01 18.70
C VAL A 57 -11.44 -16.26 18.96
N GLY A 58 -12.08 -17.17 18.18
CA GLY A 58 -13.51 -17.51 18.34
C GLY A 58 -14.47 -16.35 18.06
N GLN A 59 -14.13 -15.48 17.10
CA GLN A 59 -14.91 -14.29 16.72
C GLN A 59 -15.27 -14.31 15.22
N GLU A 60 -15.58 -15.48 14.66
CA GLU A 60 -15.80 -15.68 13.22
C GLU A 60 -16.95 -14.81 12.70
N GLN A 61 -18.05 -14.72 13.45
CA GLN A 61 -19.20 -13.92 13.04
C GLN A 61 -18.80 -12.43 12.91
N LYS A 62 -18.14 -11.89 13.93
CA LYS A 62 -17.70 -10.50 13.94
C LYS A 62 -16.69 -10.20 12.83
N ALA A 63 -15.76 -11.13 12.58
CA ALA A 63 -14.77 -11.01 11.51
C ALA A 63 -15.43 -11.02 10.12
N ASN A 64 -16.45 -11.85 9.90
CA ASN A 64 -17.22 -11.84 8.67
C ASN A 64 -17.98 -10.52 8.50
N GLU A 65 -18.67 -10.02 9.53
CA GLU A 65 -19.37 -8.73 9.50
C GLU A 65 -18.43 -7.57 9.16
N ILE A 66 -17.22 -7.55 9.74
CA ILE A 66 -16.19 -6.55 9.44
C ILE A 66 -15.76 -6.65 7.96
N PHE A 67 -15.42 -7.84 7.50
CA PHE A 67 -14.99 -8.03 6.10
C PHE A 67 -16.09 -7.66 5.11
N ASP A 68 -17.33 -8.07 5.36
CA ASP A 68 -18.46 -7.79 4.49
C ASP A 68 -18.73 -6.29 4.36
N ALA A 69 -18.59 -5.54 5.46
CA ALA A 69 -18.69 -4.08 5.43
C ALA A 69 -17.56 -3.42 4.61
N ILE A 70 -16.31 -3.87 4.80
CA ILE A 70 -15.15 -3.42 4.01
C ILE A 70 -15.38 -3.70 2.53
N ALA A 71 -15.76 -4.95 2.19
CA ALA A 71 -15.95 -5.38 0.82
C ALA A 71 -17.10 -4.63 0.13
N ALA A 72 -18.21 -4.40 0.83
CA ALA A 72 -19.34 -3.64 0.31
C ALA A 72 -18.91 -2.21 -0.05
N ARG A 73 -18.23 -1.51 0.88
CA ARG A 73 -17.76 -0.14 0.64
C ARG A 73 -16.68 -0.07 -0.44
N TYR A 74 -15.73 -0.99 -0.44
CA TYR A 74 -14.71 -1.07 -1.48
C TYR A 74 -15.30 -1.22 -2.88
N ASN A 75 -16.25 -2.15 -3.04
CA ASN A 75 -16.91 -2.40 -4.32
C ASN A 75 -17.78 -1.23 -4.77
N GLU A 76 -18.48 -0.54 -3.86
CA GLU A 76 -19.21 0.68 -4.15
C GLU A 76 -18.28 1.77 -4.71
N LEU A 77 -17.15 2.00 -4.07
CA LEU A 77 -16.15 2.97 -4.53
C LEU A 77 -15.54 2.60 -5.88
N LYS A 78 -15.15 1.34 -6.04
CA LYS A 78 -14.61 0.82 -7.30
C LYS A 78 -15.57 0.99 -8.46
N GLU A 79 -16.87 0.85 -8.24
CA GLU A 79 -17.89 1.01 -9.27
C GLU A 79 -17.93 2.45 -9.84
N LEU A 80 -17.44 3.45 -9.10
CA LEU A 80 -17.36 4.84 -9.57
C LEU A 80 -16.41 5.00 -10.77
N THR A 81 -15.44 4.12 -10.91
CA THR A 81 -14.44 4.14 -12.00
C THR A 81 -14.57 2.97 -12.96
N ALA A 82 -15.69 2.24 -12.92
CA ALA A 82 -15.97 1.16 -13.84
C ALA A 82 -15.82 1.61 -15.30
N GLU A 83 -15.66 0.67 -16.21
CA GLU A 83 -15.39 0.94 -17.62
C GLU A 83 -16.36 1.98 -18.22
N GLY A 84 -15.81 2.99 -18.87
CA GLY A 84 -16.56 4.09 -19.48
C GLY A 84 -16.99 5.22 -18.52
N LYS A 85 -16.83 5.08 -17.19
CA LYS A 85 -17.24 6.12 -16.23
C LYS A 85 -16.19 7.22 -16.04
N VAL A 86 -14.91 6.91 -16.26
CA VAL A 86 -13.84 7.91 -16.20
C VAL A 86 -13.31 8.25 -17.59
N LYS A 87 -13.17 9.53 -17.88
CA LYS A 87 -12.73 10.01 -19.21
C LYS A 87 -11.23 9.80 -19.45
N LYS A 88 -10.43 9.93 -18.41
CA LYS A 88 -8.96 9.79 -18.44
C LYS A 88 -8.52 8.98 -17.23
N ARG A 89 -7.66 8.02 -17.46
CA ARG A 89 -6.97 7.28 -16.41
C ARG A 89 -5.56 7.87 -16.24
N PRO A 90 -5.28 8.57 -15.12
CA PRO A 90 -3.94 9.10 -14.91
C PRO A 90 -2.94 7.96 -14.71
N VAL A 91 -1.68 8.20 -15.10
CA VAL A 91 -0.58 7.26 -14.85
C VAL A 91 0.05 7.57 -13.49
N VAL A 92 0.30 6.52 -12.70
CA VAL A 92 0.88 6.62 -11.36
C VAL A 92 2.25 5.95 -11.33
N LEU A 93 3.29 6.74 -11.03
CA LEU A 93 4.61 6.28 -10.63
C LEU A 93 4.57 5.93 -9.13
N SER A 94 5.28 4.89 -8.69
CA SER A 94 5.43 4.56 -7.26
C SER A 94 6.83 4.06 -6.96
N GLY A 95 7.27 4.29 -5.73
CA GLY A 95 8.60 3.91 -5.26
C GLY A 95 9.55 5.08 -5.12
N GLU A 96 10.77 4.80 -4.73
CA GLU A 96 11.87 5.75 -4.57
C GLU A 96 13.23 5.05 -4.60
N MET A 97 14.30 5.81 -4.83
CA MET A 97 15.67 5.30 -4.79
C MET A 97 16.11 5.01 -3.35
N ARG A 98 16.73 3.86 -3.15
CA ARG A 98 17.41 3.49 -1.91
C ARG A 98 18.67 2.70 -2.24
N GLY A 99 19.82 3.15 -1.74
CA GLY A 99 21.09 2.45 -1.96
C GLY A 99 21.42 2.25 -3.44
N GLY A 100 21.09 3.21 -4.30
CA GLY A 100 21.38 3.18 -5.74
C GLY A 100 20.36 2.41 -6.60
N ASN A 101 19.32 1.85 -6.01
CA ASN A 101 18.26 1.15 -6.74
C ASN A 101 16.88 1.77 -6.44
N TRP A 102 15.99 1.72 -7.42
CA TRP A 102 14.58 2.06 -7.25
C TRP A 102 13.81 0.85 -6.74
N TYR A 103 13.07 1.05 -5.66
CA TYR A 103 12.20 0.01 -5.09
C TYR A 103 10.75 0.32 -5.40
N ALA A 104 10.12 -0.58 -6.13
CA ALA A 104 8.70 -0.54 -6.49
C ALA A 104 8.05 -1.92 -6.25
N VAL A 105 6.81 -2.08 -6.67
CA VAL A 105 6.13 -3.37 -6.72
C VAL A 105 5.70 -3.68 -8.15
N GLY A 106 5.55 -4.94 -8.48
CA GLY A 106 5.15 -5.36 -9.81
C GLY A 106 3.70 -5.02 -10.16
N GLY A 107 3.36 -5.19 -11.43
CA GLY A 107 2.04 -4.83 -11.98
C GLY A 107 0.90 -5.77 -11.54
N GLU A 108 1.20 -6.95 -11.00
CA GLU A 108 0.20 -7.87 -10.44
C GLU A 108 0.14 -7.81 -8.91
N SER A 109 0.54 -6.69 -8.31
CA SER A 109 0.47 -6.44 -6.86
C SER A 109 -0.88 -5.86 -6.43
N PHE A 110 -1.19 -5.97 -5.13
CA PHE A 110 -2.38 -5.33 -4.57
C PHE A 110 -2.38 -3.81 -4.76
N LEU A 111 -1.19 -3.18 -4.75
CA LEU A 111 -1.08 -1.74 -4.97
C LEU A 111 -1.41 -1.35 -6.42
N ALA A 112 -0.94 -2.13 -7.40
CA ALA A 112 -1.32 -1.94 -8.79
C ALA A 112 -2.82 -2.14 -9.00
N GLN A 113 -3.43 -3.10 -8.29
CA GLN A 113 -4.87 -3.31 -8.29
C GLN A 113 -5.62 -2.12 -7.67
N LEU A 114 -5.14 -1.54 -6.56
CA LEU A 114 -5.70 -0.32 -5.96
C LEU A 114 -5.71 0.85 -6.95
N PHE A 115 -4.61 1.11 -7.65
CA PHE A 115 -4.56 2.16 -8.67
C PHE A 115 -5.56 1.89 -9.80
N LYS A 116 -5.64 0.65 -10.27
CA LYS A 116 -6.61 0.25 -11.29
C LYS A 116 -8.05 0.49 -10.83
N ASP A 117 -8.38 0.09 -9.60
CA ASP A 117 -9.71 0.24 -9.02
C ASP A 117 -10.04 1.72 -8.72
N ALA A 118 -9.01 2.55 -8.45
CA ALA A 118 -9.15 4.00 -8.35
C ALA A 118 -9.22 4.73 -9.71
N GLY A 119 -9.32 4.01 -10.82
CA GLY A 119 -9.42 4.61 -12.15
C GLY A 119 -8.11 5.17 -12.70
N ALA A 120 -6.96 4.66 -12.26
CA ALA A 120 -5.64 5.04 -12.74
C ALA A 120 -4.92 3.86 -13.41
N ASP A 121 -3.83 4.16 -14.09
CA ASP A 121 -2.90 3.17 -14.65
C ASP A 121 -1.59 3.20 -13.88
N TYR A 122 -1.07 2.03 -13.54
CA TYR A 122 0.22 1.92 -12.89
C TYR A 122 1.36 1.91 -13.93
N PHE A 123 2.48 2.60 -13.67
CA PHE A 123 3.58 2.68 -14.64
C PHE A 123 4.19 1.29 -14.97
N LEU A 124 4.12 0.33 -14.03
CA LEU A 124 4.53 -1.06 -14.23
C LEU A 124 3.36 -2.02 -14.50
N LYS A 125 2.22 -1.55 -15.02
CA LYS A 125 1.02 -2.39 -15.23
C LYS A 125 1.23 -3.64 -16.08
N ASN A 126 2.29 -3.68 -16.90
CA ASN A 126 2.64 -4.84 -17.73
C ASN A 126 3.64 -5.80 -17.05
N ASP A 127 4.18 -5.45 -15.89
CA ASP A 127 5.08 -6.31 -15.12
C ASP A 127 4.27 -7.43 -14.45
N LYS A 128 4.67 -8.69 -14.65
CA LYS A 128 3.93 -9.87 -14.19
C LYS A 128 4.24 -10.27 -12.75
N ARG A 129 5.11 -9.56 -12.06
CA ARG A 129 5.44 -9.81 -10.66
C ARG A 129 4.38 -9.21 -9.73
N SER A 130 4.07 -9.90 -8.63
CA SER A 130 3.16 -9.43 -7.59
C SER A 130 3.88 -8.78 -6.40
N GLY A 131 5.16 -9.08 -6.22
CA GLY A 131 5.98 -8.61 -5.10
C GLY A 131 6.85 -7.41 -5.42
N GLY A 132 7.79 -7.12 -4.50
CA GLY A 132 8.79 -6.08 -4.67
C GLY A 132 9.67 -6.29 -5.89
N VAL A 133 9.95 -5.22 -6.60
CA VAL A 133 10.85 -5.18 -7.76
C VAL A 133 11.93 -4.14 -7.53
N THR A 134 13.14 -4.47 -7.95
CA THR A 134 14.28 -3.56 -7.93
C THR A 134 14.64 -3.19 -9.36
N LEU A 135 14.72 -1.90 -9.64
CA LEU A 135 14.99 -1.35 -10.97
C LEU A 135 16.12 -0.32 -10.87
N ASP A 136 16.81 -0.07 -11.97
CA ASP A 136 17.68 1.09 -12.10
C ASP A 136 16.86 2.35 -12.42
N PHE A 137 17.48 3.53 -12.21
CA PHE A 137 16.80 4.80 -12.43
C PHE A 137 16.38 4.99 -13.89
N GLU A 138 17.22 4.60 -14.85
CA GLU A 138 16.95 4.80 -16.28
C GLU A 138 15.73 3.99 -16.72
N THR A 139 15.61 2.74 -16.27
CA THR A 139 14.44 1.90 -16.52
C THR A 139 13.16 2.55 -15.98
N VAL A 140 13.22 3.10 -14.77
CA VAL A 140 12.06 3.79 -14.15
C VAL A 140 11.74 5.08 -14.91
N TYR A 141 12.74 5.86 -15.25
CA TYR A 141 12.57 7.10 -16.00
C TYR A 141 11.90 6.82 -17.35
N ASN A 142 12.40 5.86 -18.11
CA ASN A 142 11.83 5.49 -19.42
C ASN A 142 10.37 5.02 -19.37
N GLN A 143 9.88 4.54 -18.22
CA GLN A 143 8.52 4.03 -18.06
C GLN A 143 7.59 4.97 -17.30
N GLY A 144 8.13 5.89 -16.52
CA GLY A 144 7.37 6.72 -15.58
C GLY A 144 7.62 8.21 -15.64
N ASP A 145 8.48 8.71 -16.56
CA ASP A 145 8.81 10.14 -16.68
C ASP A 145 7.56 11.01 -16.96
N GLU A 146 6.61 10.50 -17.74
CA GLU A 146 5.36 11.16 -18.09
C GLU A 146 4.18 10.82 -17.13
N ALA A 147 4.44 10.17 -15.98
CA ALA A 147 3.39 9.90 -15.01
C ALA A 147 2.72 11.19 -14.50
N ASP A 148 1.40 11.16 -14.39
CA ASP A 148 0.62 12.30 -13.87
C ASP A 148 0.79 12.45 -12.35
N TYR A 149 0.96 11.32 -11.64
CA TYR A 149 1.17 11.29 -10.19
C TYR A 149 2.37 10.43 -9.82
N TRP A 150 2.98 10.76 -8.68
CA TRP A 150 4.02 9.93 -8.07
C TRP A 150 3.67 9.67 -6.61
N ARG A 151 3.40 8.40 -6.29
CA ARG A 151 3.08 7.96 -4.93
C ARG A 151 4.36 7.64 -4.17
N ILE A 152 4.52 8.27 -2.99
CA ILE A 152 5.61 8.04 -2.05
C ILE A 152 5.04 7.70 -0.67
N VAL A 153 5.55 6.63 -0.04
CA VAL A 153 5.26 6.24 1.34
C VAL A 153 6.58 5.94 2.03
N ASN A 154 6.94 6.78 2.98
CA ASN A 154 8.18 6.60 3.75
C ASN A 154 8.05 7.19 5.17
N SER A 155 9.11 7.04 5.99
CA SER A 155 9.21 7.60 7.33
C SER A 155 10.20 8.75 7.33
N TYR A 156 9.84 9.88 6.73
CA TYR A 156 10.74 11.04 6.67
C TYR A 156 10.77 11.79 8.01
N PRO A 157 11.95 12.13 8.53
CA PRO A 157 12.06 12.93 9.74
C PRO A 157 11.84 14.42 9.42
N GLY A 158 10.77 15.00 9.94
CA GLY A 158 10.43 16.40 9.72
C GLY A 158 9.44 16.61 8.56
N THR A 159 9.42 17.80 7.98
CA THR A 159 8.51 18.12 6.88
C THR A 159 9.08 17.62 5.56
N PHE A 160 8.36 16.69 4.93
CA PHE A 160 8.68 16.25 3.58
C PHE A 160 8.19 17.29 2.57
N SER A 161 9.01 17.65 1.61
CA SER A 161 8.72 18.69 0.62
C SER A 161 9.36 18.34 -0.74
N TYR A 162 9.04 19.11 -1.78
CA TYR A 162 9.67 18.97 -3.09
C TYR A 162 11.18 19.26 -3.02
N GLU A 163 11.60 20.20 -2.18
CA GLU A 163 13.01 20.52 -1.94
C GLU A 163 13.71 19.32 -1.28
N ALA A 164 13.13 18.75 -0.22
CA ALA A 164 13.68 17.58 0.46
C ALA A 164 13.77 16.36 -0.47
N LEU A 165 12.76 16.17 -1.34
CA LEU A 165 12.77 15.10 -2.34
C LEU A 165 13.88 15.32 -3.39
N LYS A 166 14.07 16.55 -3.88
CA LYS A 166 15.13 16.90 -4.80
C LYS A 166 16.54 16.80 -4.20
N GLU A 167 16.67 17.06 -2.89
CA GLU A 167 17.95 16.88 -2.18
C GLU A 167 18.34 15.40 -2.05
N GLN A 168 17.37 14.48 -1.98
CA GLN A 168 17.64 13.04 -1.96
C GLN A 168 18.24 12.56 -3.29
N ASP A 169 17.67 13.02 -4.42
CA ASP A 169 18.20 12.77 -5.76
C ASP A 169 17.74 13.89 -6.72
N PRO A 170 18.67 14.72 -7.22
CA PRO A 170 18.33 15.83 -8.11
C PRO A 170 17.58 15.42 -9.39
N ARG A 171 17.76 14.17 -9.86
CA ARG A 171 17.11 13.63 -11.06
C ARG A 171 15.60 13.47 -10.87
N TYR A 172 15.10 13.48 -9.64
CA TYR A 172 13.66 13.43 -9.35
C TYR A 172 12.90 14.61 -9.95
N ALA A 173 13.59 15.75 -10.12
CA ALA A 173 13.02 16.93 -10.76
C ALA A 173 12.71 16.74 -12.27
N ASP A 174 13.25 15.69 -12.89
CA ASP A 174 13.03 15.39 -14.31
C ASP A 174 11.69 14.67 -14.54
N PHE A 175 11.07 14.08 -13.50
CA PHE A 175 9.75 13.47 -13.62
C PHE A 175 8.65 14.53 -13.76
N ARG A 176 7.71 14.31 -14.68
CA ARG A 176 6.55 15.17 -14.88
C ARG A 176 5.75 15.35 -13.59
N ALA A 177 5.49 14.26 -12.84
CA ALA A 177 4.78 14.32 -11.58
C ALA A 177 5.44 15.24 -10.54
N PHE A 178 6.79 15.38 -10.56
CA PHE A 178 7.50 16.37 -9.74
C PHE A 178 7.24 17.78 -10.24
N ARG A 179 7.45 18.05 -11.52
CA ARG A 179 7.32 19.39 -12.13
C ARG A 179 5.89 19.93 -12.03
N GLU A 180 4.88 19.07 -12.19
CA GLU A 180 3.46 19.44 -12.18
C GLU A 180 2.81 19.31 -10.80
N LYS A 181 3.61 19.15 -9.72
CA LYS A 181 3.11 19.04 -8.35
C LYS A 181 2.13 17.87 -8.14
N GLY A 182 2.38 16.75 -8.80
CA GLY A 182 1.60 15.51 -8.74
C GLY A 182 2.08 14.50 -7.69
N ILE A 183 2.93 14.89 -6.73
CA ILE A 183 3.37 13.98 -5.66
C ILE A 183 2.23 13.73 -4.68
N ILE A 184 1.92 12.46 -4.42
CA ILE A 184 1.00 12.01 -3.37
C ILE A 184 1.81 11.29 -2.29
N TYR A 185 1.63 11.69 -1.06
CA TYR A 185 2.53 11.33 0.04
C TYR A 185 1.77 10.80 1.26
N CYS A 186 2.34 9.77 1.89
CA CYS A 186 1.96 9.30 3.20
C CYS A 186 3.22 9.18 4.07
N ASN A 187 3.24 9.88 5.21
CA ASN A 187 4.30 9.74 6.19
C ASN A 187 3.94 8.65 7.20
N MET A 188 4.68 7.56 7.21
CA MET A 188 4.45 6.45 8.13
C MET A 188 4.79 6.78 9.59
N LYS A 189 5.40 7.93 9.89
CA LYS A 189 5.56 8.41 11.27
C LYS A 189 4.27 8.96 11.85
N ASP A 190 3.42 9.54 10.99
CA ASP A 190 2.17 10.18 11.38
C ASP A 190 0.98 9.25 11.18
N THR A 191 1.07 8.37 10.18
CA THR A 191 0.01 7.44 9.78
C THR A 191 0.58 6.03 9.66
N PRO A 192 0.12 5.06 10.47
CA PRO A 192 0.62 3.68 10.45
C PRO A 192 0.10 2.92 9.21
N PHE A 193 0.58 3.30 8.02
CA PHE A 193 0.06 2.85 6.73
C PHE A 193 0.02 1.32 6.59
N TYR A 194 1.13 0.63 6.85
CA TYR A 194 1.21 -0.82 6.65
C TYR A 194 0.53 -1.62 7.77
N GLU A 195 0.30 -1.01 8.93
CA GLU A 195 -0.41 -1.61 10.05
C GLU A 195 -1.93 -1.54 9.86
N SER A 196 -2.44 -0.44 9.32
CA SER A 196 -3.89 -0.18 9.22
C SER A 196 -4.46 -0.51 7.84
N MET A 197 -3.76 -0.14 6.76
CA MET A 197 -4.23 -0.29 5.38
C MET A 197 -4.73 -1.70 5.03
N PRO A 198 -4.14 -2.80 5.54
CA PRO A 198 -4.64 -4.14 5.21
C PRO A 198 -6.10 -4.39 5.58
N THR A 199 -6.61 -3.69 6.60
CA THR A 199 -8.01 -3.78 7.05
C THR A 199 -8.85 -2.55 6.70
N GLU A 200 -8.28 -1.60 5.96
CA GLU A 200 -8.95 -0.35 5.52
C GLU A 200 -8.70 -0.05 4.03
N PRO A 201 -8.74 -1.07 3.13
CA PRO A 201 -8.45 -0.85 1.71
C PRO A 201 -9.47 0.10 1.05
N GLU A 202 -10.70 0.16 1.53
CA GLU A 202 -11.74 1.07 1.06
C GLU A 202 -11.40 2.52 1.39
N VAL A 203 -10.75 2.80 2.52
CA VAL A 203 -10.29 4.15 2.89
C VAL A 203 -9.15 4.58 1.97
N VAL A 204 -8.19 3.69 1.72
CA VAL A 204 -7.09 3.96 0.78
C VAL A 204 -7.63 4.18 -0.63
N LEU A 205 -8.62 3.38 -1.06
CA LEU A 205 -9.26 3.56 -2.36
C LEU A 205 -9.99 4.90 -2.46
N ALA A 206 -10.68 5.33 -1.40
CA ALA A 206 -11.37 6.62 -1.35
C ALA A 206 -10.38 7.80 -1.48
N ASP A 207 -9.23 7.74 -0.78
CA ASP A 207 -8.17 8.76 -0.90
C ASP A 207 -7.67 8.86 -2.35
N LEU A 208 -7.38 7.73 -2.98
CA LEU A 208 -6.88 7.69 -4.35
C LEU A 208 -7.94 8.18 -5.35
N LEU A 209 -9.21 7.79 -5.18
CA LEU A 209 -10.32 8.30 -5.99
C LEU A 209 -10.46 9.81 -5.90
N HIS A 210 -10.43 10.36 -4.68
CA HIS A 210 -10.51 11.80 -4.45
C HIS A 210 -9.34 12.55 -5.11
N ILE A 211 -8.14 11.97 -5.08
CA ILE A 211 -6.95 12.59 -5.69
C ILE A 211 -6.98 12.51 -7.22
N PHE A 212 -7.34 11.36 -7.80
CA PHE A 212 -7.31 11.13 -9.24
C PHE A 212 -8.54 11.68 -9.97
N HIS A 213 -9.69 11.64 -9.30
CA HIS A 213 -10.99 12.02 -9.83
C HIS A 213 -11.79 12.80 -8.77
N PRO A 214 -11.37 14.03 -8.41
CA PRO A 214 -11.96 14.77 -7.30
C PRO A 214 -13.47 14.98 -7.42
N ASP A 215 -13.98 15.06 -8.64
CA ASP A 215 -15.42 15.21 -8.89
C ASP A 215 -16.26 14.00 -8.46
N LEU A 216 -15.64 12.80 -8.33
CA LEU A 216 -16.34 11.59 -7.91
C LEU A 216 -16.54 11.49 -6.39
N LEU A 217 -15.65 12.10 -5.61
CA LEU A 217 -15.69 12.15 -4.14
C LEU A 217 -15.28 13.54 -3.62
N PRO A 218 -16.06 14.61 -3.94
CA PRO A 218 -15.65 15.99 -3.64
C PRO A 218 -15.52 16.27 -2.13
N ASP A 219 -16.36 15.63 -1.31
CA ASP A 219 -16.42 15.86 0.15
C ASP A 219 -15.51 14.91 0.93
N HIS A 220 -14.72 14.05 0.26
CA HIS A 220 -13.84 13.11 0.96
C HIS A 220 -12.65 13.84 1.59
N THR A 221 -12.40 13.53 2.85
CA THR A 221 -11.21 14.00 3.58
C THR A 221 -10.17 12.88 3.57
N PRO A 222 -9.02 13.06 2.94
CA PRO A 222 -7.97 12.03 2.89
C PRO A 222 -7.46 11.65 4.28
N VAL A 223 -7.22 10.35 4.47
CA VAL A 223 -6.71 9.76 5.71
C VAL A 223 -5.25 9.35 5.57
N TYR A 224 -4.92 8.68 4.48
CA TYR A 224 -3.58 8.13 4.21
C TYR A 224 -2.76 9.02 3.29
N TYR A 225 -3.35 9.46 2.18
CA TYR A 225 -2.62 10.20 1.15
C TYR A 225 -3.04 11.66 1.09
N ALA A 226 -2.05 12.53 1.00
CA ALA A 226 -2.28 13.93 0.67
C ALA A 226 -1.37 14.35 -0.49
N ARG A 227 -1.79 15.35 -1.28
CA ARG A 227 -0.87 16.00 -2.22
C ARG A 227 0.22 16.72 -1.45
N LEU A 228 1.46 16.49 -1.85
CA LEU A 228 2.61 17.21 -1.31
C LEU A 228 2.50 18.69 -1.68
N LYS A 229 2.71 19.55 -0.69
CA LYS A 229 2.62 21.02 -0.84
C LYS A 229 3.98 21.63 -1.17
#